data_d10d45b7f59d651611f761d3024eafcd
#
_entry.id   d10d45b7f59d651611f761d3024eafcd
#
_cell.length_a   1.000
_cell.length_b   1.000
_cell.length_c   1.000
_cell.angle_alpha   90.00
_cell.angle_beta   90.00
_cell.angle_gamma   90.00
#
_symmetry.space_group_name_H-M   'P 1'
#
loop_
_entity.id
_entity.type
_entity.pdbx_description
1 polymer ?
#
loop_
_entity_poly.entity_id
_entity_poly.type
_entity_poly.pdbx_seq_one_letter_code
_entity_poly.pdbx_strand_id
1 'polypeptide(L)'
;MKFGELKSAGHFPTLLAAFLYFDFSFMVWTMLGPLATEIGESLATHGFVMSPSQKATLLALPVLSGAILRIVLGFGVDKLGAKKTALLAQSVVIIALFYGYFRGENITYGELLFVALGLGFAGASFAVALPQAGQWYPPRLQGLVLGLAGAGNVGVVLDFLFAPKIAEIWGWQAVFLVGAVLSTFIFILYAFMAKDAPADVYKPNPKKLSDYLKLLKDRDTWWFSLFYAVSFGGFVGFANYMKVYLMNTYQVEMSQFGLEYLGEENVKVVAGYFGALCIFAGAILRPVGGAIADKLGGVKSLYIFFGAVLVLAILNATVVHSFGLAIFVLFLIMANLGMANGAVFQLVPQRFSKDMGIMTGLIGCAGGLGGTALIKTLGWSKGAFDGYSAGFFIFAGVVAVALVGISMVKTRWRTTWGVSAGGKI
;
A
#
# COMPACT_ATOMS: atom_id res chain seq x y z
N MET A 1 23.24 -13.78 10.80
CA MET A 1 21.94 -13.85 11.52
C MET A 1 21.23 -15.13 11.09
N LYS A 2 20.99 -16.09 11.98
CA LYS A 2 20.45 -17.41 11.59
C LYS A 2 18.92 -17.39 11.74
N PHE A 3 18.18 -17.77 10.70
CA PHE A 3 16.71 -17.96 10.73
C PHE A 3 16.22 -18.81 11.93
N GLY A 4 17.09 -19.70 12.45
CA GLY A 4 16.83 -20.48 13.66
C GLY A 4 16.61 -19.63 14.93
N GLU A 5 17.18 -18.42 14.98
CA GLU A 5 17.02 -17.52 16.13
C GLU A 5 15.59 -16.97 16.25
N LEU A 6 14.86 -16.81 15.15
CA LEU A 6 13.45 -16.38 15.16
C LEU A 6 12.52 -17.41 15.82
N LYS A 7 12.85 -18.70 15.73
CA LYS A 7 12.03 -19.76 16.35
C LYS A 7 12.20 -19.84 17.85
N SER A 8 13.38 -19.46 18.36
CA SER A 8 13.72 -19.55 19.78
C SER A 8 13.51 -18.26 20.58
N ALA A 9 13.57 -17.10 19.90
CA ALA A 9 13.51 -15.77 20.56
C ALA A 9 12.10 -15.19 20.69
N GLY A 10 11.08 -15.81 20.08
CA GLY A 10 9.70 -15.35 20.12
C GLY A 10 8.71 -16.42 19.65
N HIS A 11 7.47 -16.01 19.40
CA HIS A 11 6.42 -16.94 18.93
C HIS A 11 6.32 -16.92 17.39
N PHE A 12 7.09 -17.78 16.73
CA PHE A 12 7.15 -17.85 15.26
C PHE A 12 5.80 -18.09 14.58
N PRO A 13 4.86 -18.92 15.12
CA PRO A 13 3.54 -19.05 14.52
C PRO A 13 2.75 -17.73 14.46
N THR A 14 2.87 -16.86 15.47
CA THR A 14 2.24 -15.53 15.45
C THR A 14 2.89 -14.62 14.40
N LEU A 15 4.21 -14.66 14.25
CA LEU A 15 4.90 -13.89 13.20
C LEU A 15 4.43 -14.31 11.80
N LEU A 16 4.36 -15.63 11.56
CA LEU A 16 3.88 -16.16 10.27
C LEU A 16 2.41 -15.80 10.02
N ALA A 17 1.56 -15.94 11.06
CA ALA A 17 0.15 -15.58 10.96
C ALA A 17 -0.05 -14.08 10.68
N ALA A 18 0.73 -13.20 11.33
CA ALA A 18 0.69 -11.77 11.11
C ALA A 18 1.14 -11.39 9.68
N PHE A 19 2.21 -12.05 9.17
CA PHE A 19 2.65 -11.90 7.78
C PHE A 19 1.56 -12.30 6.79
N LEU A 20 1.00 -13.51 6.91
CA LEU A 20 -0.04 -14.01 6.02
C LEU A 20 -1.31 -13.14 6.09
N TYR A 21 -1.73 -12.75 7.30
CA TYR A 21 -2.85 -11.85 7.48
C TYR A 21 -2.64 -10.53 6.74
N PHE A 22 -1.46 -9.93 6.86
CA PHE A 22 -1.15 -8.68 6.19
C PHE A 22 -1.06 -8.82 4.67
N ASP A 23 -0.40 -9.87 4.17
CA ASP A 23 -0.19 -10.14 2.75
C ASP A 23 -1.52 -10.34 2.01
N PHE A 24 -2.37 -11.24 2.51
CA PHE A 24 -3.68 -11.48 1.94
C PHE A 24 -4.64 -10.30 2.11
N SER A 25 -4.55 -9.57 3.23
CA SER A 25 -5.30 -8.33 3.39
C SER A 25 -4.90 -7.28 2.35
N PHE A 26 -3.60 -7.14 2.06
CA PHE A 26 -3.12 -6.22 1.04
C PHE A 26 -3.58 -6.61 -0.36
N MET A 27 -3.60 -7.91 -0.68
CA MET A 27 -4.16 -8.43 -1.91
C MET A 27 -5.62 -7.99 -2.10
N VAL A 28 -6.50 -8.27 -1.15
CA VAL A 28 -7.93 -7.92 -1.29
C VAL A 28 -8.20 -6.43 -1.16
N TRP A 29 -7.34 -5.67 -0.47
CA TRP A 29 -7.46 -4.21 -0.37
C TRP A 29 -7.32 -3.50 -1.71
N THR A 30 -6.49 -4.03 -2.61
CA THR A 30 -6.19 -3.43 -3.91
C THR A 30 -6.94 -4.07 -5.06
N MET A 31 -7.73 -5.12 -4.81
CA MET A 31 -8.36 -5.96 -5.85
C MET A 31 -9.27 -5.21 -6.83
N LEU A 32 -9.82 -4.06 -6.44
CA LEU A 32 -10.60 -3.23 -7.37
C LEU A 32 -9.73 -2.61 -8.47
N GLY A 33 -8.41 -2.43 -8.25
CA GLY A 33 -7.48 -1.91 -9.24
C GLY A 33 -7.39 -2.77 -10.49
N PRO A 34 -6.97 -4.04 -10.39
CA PRO A 34 -6.91 -4.96 -11.53
C PRO A 34 -8.29 -5.33 -12.12
N LEU A 35 -9.40 -5.09 -11.41
CA LEU A 35 -10.76 -5.39 -11.88
C LEU A 35 -11.52 -4.17 -12.41
N ALA A 36 -10.95 -2.97 -12.33
CA ALA A 36 -11.66 -1.72 -12.62
C ALA A 36 -12.25 -1.64 -14.04
N THR A 37 -11.61 -2.28 -15.00
CA THR A 37 -12.07 -2.30 -16.40
C THR A 37 -13.25 -3.24 -16.55
N GLU A 38 -13.14 -4.47 -16.05
CA GLU A 38 -14.18 -5.50 -16.10
C GLU A 38 -15.45 -5.08 -15.36
N ILE A 39 -15.30 -4.50 -14.17
CA ILE A 39 -16.41 -3.94 -13.40
C ILE A 39 -17.06 -2.79 -14.18
N GLY A 40 -16.25 -1.91 -14.81
CA GLY A 40 -16.77 -0.80 -15.60
C GLY A 40 -17.59 -1.25 -16.81
N GLU A 41 -17.13 -2.26 -17.51
CA GLU A 41 -17.86 -2.87 -18.64
C GLU A 41 -19.15 -3.55 -18.18
N SER A 42 -19.09 -4.31 -17.08
CA SER A 42 -20.27 -4.96 -16.51
C SER A 42 -21.35 -3.94 -16.10
N LEU A 43 -20.98 -2.84 -15.46
CA LEU A 43 -21.94 -1.76 -15.13
C LEU A 43 -22.50 -1.09 -16.39
N ALA A 44 -21.69 -0.95 -17.45
CA ALA A 44 -22.14 -0.33 -18.70
C ALA A 44 -23.19 -1.20 -19.44
N THR A 45 -23.07 -2.54 -19.38
CA THR A 45 -24.11 -3.45 -19.92
C THR A 45 -25.45 -3.29 -19.22
N HIS A 46 -25.43 -2.85 -17.95
CA HIS A 46 -26.64 -2.53 -17.16
C HIS A 46 -27.05 -1.05 -17.23
N GLY A 47 -26.50 -0.30 -18.20
CA GLY A 47 -26.87 1.09 -18.48
C GLY A 47 -26.14 2.13 -17.60
N PHE A 48 -25.14 1.75 -16.82
CA PHE A 48 -24.36 2.67 -15.99
C PHE A 48 -22.92 2.77 -16.46
N VAL A 49 -22.61 3.81 -17.24
CA VAL A 49 -21.24 4.10 -17.71
C VAL A 49 -20.52 4.95 -16.67
N MET A 50 -19.50 4.40 -16.04
CA MET A 50 -18.68 5.14 -15.07
C MET A 50 -17.84 6.22 -15.74
N SER A 51 -17.97 7.47 -15.28
CA SER A 51 -17.04 8.55 -15.64
C SER A 51 -15.63 8.27 -15.06
N PRO A 52 -14.56 8.89 -15.62
CA PRO A 52 -13.21 8.76 -15.04
C PRO A 52 -13.15 9.12 -13.55
N SER A 53 -13.90 10.12 -13.11
CA SER A 53 -14.00 10.54 -11.71
C SER A 53 -14.68 9.48 -10.83
N GLN A 54 -15.73 8.82 -11.32
CA GLN A 54 -16.41 7.74 -10.60
C GLN A 54 -15.52 6.51 -10.49
N LYS A 55 -14.83 6.13 -11.56
CA LYS A 55 -13.84 5.05 -11.54
C LYS A 55 -12.73 5.34 -10.52
N ALA A 56 -12.17 6.55 -10.53
CA ALA A 56 -11.18 6.96 -9.54
C ALA A 56 -11.75 6.98 -8.10
N THR A 57 -13.03 7.30 -7.91
CA THR A 57 -13.68 7.26 -6.60
C THR A 57 -13.77 5.81 -6.08
N LEU A 58 -14.19 4.88 -6.93
CA LEU A 58 -14.28 3.46 -6.59
C LEU A 58 -12.91 2.91 -6.15
N LEU A 59 -11.84 3.23 -6.87
CA LEU A 59 -10.48 2.79 -6.56
C LEU A 59 -9.87 3.50 -5.34
N ALA A 60 -10.21 4.76 -5.12
CA ALA A 60 -9.69 5.55 -4.01
C ALA A 60 -10.34 5.21 -2.66
N LEU A 61 -11.59 4.74 -2.68
CA LEU A 61 -12.39 4.56 -1.47
C LEU A 61 -11.84 3.51 -0.51
N PRO A 62 -11.37 2.31 -0.95
CA PRO A 62 -10.69 1.36 -0.06
C PRO A 62 -9.42 1.96 0.56
N VAL A 63 -8.68 2.77 -0.22
CA VAL A 63 -7.44 3.40 0.23
C VAL A 63 -7.72 4.45 1.30
N LEU A 64 -8.74 5.28 1.08
CA LEU A 64 -9.19 6.31 2.03
C LEU A 64 -9.72 5.68 3.33
N SER A 65 -10.64 4.73 3.21
CA SER A 65 -11.22 4.06 4.39
C SER A 65 -10.14 3.30 5.16
N GLY A 66 -9.24 2.60 4.46
CA GLY A 66 -8.10 1.94 5.09
C GLY A 66 -7.17 2.91 5.82
N ALA A 67 -6.93 4.09 5.27
CA ALA A 67 -6.13 5.13 5.93
C ALA A 67 -6.73 5.54 7.28
N ILE A 68 -8.01 5.83 7.30
CA ILE A 68 -8.74 6.24 8.52
C ILE A 68 -8.81 5.08 9.52
N LEU A 69 -9.14 3.89 9.04
CA LEU A 69 -9.28 2.68 9.86
C LEU A 69 -7.98 2.23 10.52
N ARG A 70 -6.79 2.60 10.01
CA ARG A 70 -5.51 2.36 10.69
C ARG A 70 -5.46 2.98 12.08
N ILE A 71 -6.03 4.17 12.25
CA ILE A 71 -6.13 4.83 13.56
C ILE A 71 -7.11 4.07 14.45
N VAL A 72 -8.28 3.71 13.91
CA VAL A 72 -9.33 2.99 14.66
C VAL A 72 -8.85 1.61 15.12
N LEU A 73 -8.23 0.83 14.22
CA LEU A 73 -7.72 -0.50 14.56
C LEU A 73 -6.50 -0.42 15.47
N GLY A 74 -5.66 0.63 15.38
CA GLY A 74 -4.60 0.87 16.35
C GLY A 74 -5.13 1.00 17.77
N PHE A 75 -6.20 1.77 17.98
CA PHE A 75 -6.91 1.81 19.27
C PHE A 75 -7.54 0.47 19.65
N GLY A 76 -8.04 -0.28 18.67
CA GLY A 76 -8.56 -1.63 18.88
C GLY A 76 -7.48 -2.57 19.44
N VAL A 77 -6.28 -2.54 18.89
CA VAL A 77 -5.14 -3.33 19.37
C VAL A 77 -4.81 -3.03 20.83
N ASP A 78 -4.83 -1.75 21.21
CA ASP A 78 -4.53 -1.33 22.60
C ASP A 78 -5.62 -1.74 23.60
N LYS A 79 -6.90 -1.83 23.18
CA LYS A 79 -8.02 -2.13 24.07
C LYS A 79 -8.45 -3.59 24.08
N LEU A 80 -8.48 -4.23 22.92
CA LEU A 80 -9.01 -5.59 22.72
C LEU A 80 -7.93 -6.64 22.54
N GLY A 81 -6.68 -6.19 22.32
CA GLY A 81 -5.57 -7.02 21.85
C GLY A 81 -5.53 -7.15 20.32
N ALA A 82 -4.37 -7.49 19.81
CA ALA A 82 -4.12 -7.55 18.37
C ALA A 82 -4.93 -8.67 17.70
N LYS A 83 -4.99 -9.86 18.33
CA LYS A 83 -5.72 -11.02 17.79
C LYS A 83 -7.21 -10.72 17.57
N LYS A 84 -7.90 -10.22 18.58
CA LYS A 84 -9.35 -9.93 18.49
C LYS A 84 -9.62 -8.83 17.47
N THR A 85 -8.79 -7.79 17.46
CA THR A 85 -8.91 -6.67 16.51
C THR A 85 -8.75 -7.15 15.07
N ALA A 86 -7.74 -8.01 14.79
CA ALA A 86 -7.55 -8.59 13.47
C ALA A 86 -8.76 -9.42 13.01
N LEU A 87 -9.26 -10.32 13.87
CA LEU A 87 -10.39 -11.18 13.53
C LEU A 87 -11.66 -10.37 13.27
N LEU A 88 -11.95 -9.34 14.05
CA LEU A 88 -13.10 -8.45 13.81
C LEU A 88 -12.95 -7.71 12.47
N ALA A 89 -11.78 -7.14 12.19
CA ALA A 89 -11.53 -6.46 10.93
C ALA A 89 -11.64 -7.40 9.73
N GLN A 90 -11.05 -8.60 9.82
CA GLN A 90 -11.11 -9.61 8.76
C GLN A 90 -12.54 -10.11 8.51
N SER A 91 -13.37 -10.23 9.56
CA SER A 91 -14.79 -10.61 9.39
C SER A 91 -15.54 -9.61 8.52
N VAL A 92 -15.31 -8.31 8.69
CA VAL A 92 -15.93 -7.27 7.85
C VAL A 92 -15.48 -7.42 6.39
N VAL A 93 -14.20 -7.69 6.16
CA VAL A 93 -13.65 -7.91 4.81
C VAL A 93 -14.31 -9.12 4.14
N ILE A 94 -14.40 -10.25 4.85
CA ILE A 94 -15.00 -11.48 4.35
C ILE A 94 -16.48 -11.24 3.98
N ILE A 95 -17.23 -10.55 4.83
CA ILE A 95 -18.64 -10.19 4.56
C ILE A 95 -18.74 -9.31 3.32
N ALA A 96 -17.89 -8.30 3.18
CA ALA A 96 -17.88 -7.41 2.01
C ALA A 96 -17.57 -8.17 0.71
N LEU A 97 -16.61 -9.11 0.74
CA LEU A 97 -16.24 -9.95 -0.41
C LEU A 97 -17.39 -10.90 -0.80
N PHE A 98 -18.00 -11.61 0.14
CA PHE A 98 -19.15 -12.47 -0.15
C PHE A 98 -20.34 -11.64 -0.66
N TYR A 99 -20.60 -10.48 -0.09
CA TYR A 99 -21.65 -9.59 -0.58
C TYR A 99 -21.40 -9.20 -2.05
N GLY A 100 -20.19 -8.78 -2.40
CA GLY A 100 -19.81 -8.45 -3.77
C GLY A 100 -20.00 -9.64 -4.73
N TYR A 101 -19.63 -10.85 -4.32
CA TYR A 101 -19.84 -12.07 -5.10
C TYR A 101 -21.32 -12.39 -5.32
N PHE A 102 -22.15 -12.41 -4.24
CA PHE A 102 -23.56 -12.78 -4.34
C PHE A 102 -24.42 -11.76 -5.10
N ARG A 103 -24.03 -10.48 -5.06
CA ARG A 103 -24.66 -9.46 -5.92
C ARG A 103 -24.27 -9.66 -7.39
N GLY A 104 -23.05 -10.10 -7.66
CA GLY A 104 -22.56 -10.45 -8.98
C GLY A 104 -22.75 -9.31 -9.99
N GLU A 105 -23.27 -9.65 -11.17
CA GLU A 105 -23.51 -8.67 -12.25
C GLU A 105 -24.61 -7.66 -11.91
N ASN A 106 -25.49 -7.98 -10.99
CA ASN A 106 -26.57 -7.09 -10.57
C ASN A 106 -26.14 -6.03 -9.52
N ILE A 107 -24.85 -5.99 -9.17
CA ILE A 107 -24.33 -5.01 -8.22
C ILE A 107 -24.39 -3.60 -8.80
N THR A 108 -24.92 -2.68 -8.03
CA THR A 108 -24.95 -1.26 -8.40
C THR A 108 -23.65 -0.55 -8.05
N TYR A 109 -23.38 0.60 -8.68
CA TYR A 109 -22.23 1.42 -8.32
C TYR A 109 -22.23 1.82 -6.82
N GLY A 110 -23.39 2.13 -6.25
CA GLY A 110 -23.51 2.45 -4.83
C GLY A 110 -23.13 1.28 -3.91
N GLU A 111 -23.56 0.06 -4.26
CA GLU A 111 -23.18 -1.15 -3.52
C GLU A 111 -21.68 -1.45 -3.64
N LEU A 112 -21.07 -1.21 -4.82
CA LEU A 112 -19.63 -1.33 -4.99
C LEU A 112 -18.87 -0.34 -4.11
N LEU A 113 -19.35 0.89 -3.94
CA LEU A 113 -18.75 1.83 -2.99
C LEU A 113 -18.86 1.33 -1.55
N PHE A 114 -19.98 0.70 -1.19
CA PHE A 114 -20.11 0.10 0.13
C PHE A 114 -19.14 -1.07 0.34
N VAL A 115 -19.00 -1.96 -0.65
CA VAL A 115 -17.97 -3.01 -0.63
C VAL A 115 -16.58 -2.41 -0.49
N ALA A 116 -16.27 -1.38 -1.27
CA ALA A 116 -14.98 -0.67 -1.24
C ALA A 116 -14.65 -0.11 0.16
N LEU A 117 -15.63 0.42 0.89
CA LEU A 117 -15.48 0.83 2.29
C LEU A 117 -15.10 -0.37 3.19
N GLY A 118 -15.77 -1.52 3.00
CA GLY A 118 -15.47 -2.74 3.73
C GLY A 118 -14.05 -3.27 3.46
N LEU A 119 -13.57 -3.20 2.23
CA LEU A 119 -12.20 -3.56 1.88
C LEU A 119 -11.15 -2.67 2.56
N GLY A 120 -11.51 -1.47 3.00
CA GLY A 120 -10.62 -0.62 3.78
C GLY A 120 -10.16 -1.23 5.10
N PHE A 121 -10.95 -2.12 5.72
CA PHE A 121 -10.51 -2.86 6.90
C PHE A 121 -9.30 -3.76 6.59
N ALA A 122 -9.22 -4.30 5.38
CA ALA A 122 -8.03 -5.01 4.91
C ALA A 122 -6.81 -4.08 4.80
N GLY A 123 -6.97 -2.86 4.27
CA GLY A 123 -5.90 -1.86 4.20
C GLY A 123 -5.40 -1.36 5.56
N ALA A 124 -6.21 -1.52 6.60
CA ALA A 124 -5.82 -1.17 7.96
C ALA A 124 -5.10 -2.31 8.72
N SER A 125 -5.00 -3.52 8.15
CA SER A 125 -4.31 -4.69 8.73
C SER A 125 -2.86 -4.41 9.15
N PHE A 126 -2.18 -3.49 8.47
CA PHE A 126 -0.84 -3.00 8.81
C PHE A 126 -0.74 -2.52 10.27
N ALA A 127 -1.77 -1.80 10.75
CA ALA A 127 -1.81 -1.27 12.12
C ALA A 127 -2.01 -2.35 13.19
N VAL A 128 -2.36 -3.57 12.79
CA VAL A 128 -2.56 -4.72 13.69
C VAL A 128 -1.41 -5.71 13.58
N ALA A 129 -1.05 -6.12 12.37
CA ALA A 129 -0.08 -7.17 12.11
C ALA A 129 1.34 -6.82 12.59
N LEU A 130 1.81 -5.60 12.32
CA LEU A 130 3.16 -5.19 12.70
C LEU A 130 3.35 -5.09 14.22
N PRO A 131 2.49 -4.39 14.97
CA PRO A 131 2.58 -4.39 16.43
C PRO A 131 2.52 -5.80 17.03
N GLN A 132 1.61 -6.65 16.55
CA GLN A 132 1.48 -8.01 17.04
C GLN A 132 2.78 -8.82 16.85
N ALA A 133 3.37 -8.76 15.66
CA ALA A 133 4.64 -9.43 15.41
C ALA A 133 5.76 -8.88 16.31
N GLY A 134 5.87 -7.55 16.43
CA GLY A 134 6.91 -6.89 17.22
C GLY A 134 6.83 -7.16 18.72
N GLN A 135 5.62 -7.35 19.28
CA GLN A 135 5.41 -7.60 20.72
C GLN A 135 6.04 -8.90 21.23
N TRP A 136 6.23 -9.88 20.37
CA TRP A 136 6.79 -11.20 20.73
C TRP A 136 8.31 -11.26 20.73
N TYR A 137 9.00 -10.25 20.20
CA TYR A 137 10.44 -10.34 19.95
C TYR A 137 11.22 -9.22 20.67
N PRO A 138 12.44 -9.53 21.15
CA PRO A 138 13.29 -8.55 21.82
C PRO A 138 13.71 -7.42 20.87
N PRO A 139 14.05 -6.23 21.39
CA PRO A 139 14.39 -5.03 20.57
C PRO A 139 15.44 -5.28 19.50
N ARG A 140 16.44 -6.14 19.78
CA ARG A 140 17.52 -6.49 18.81
C ARG A 140 17.03 -7.20 17.55
N LEU A 141 15.85 -7.84 17.58
CA LEU A 141 15.25 -8.58 16.45
C LEU A 141 14.08 -7.84 15.83
N GLN A 142 13.58 -6.76 16.43
CA GLN A 142 12.38 -6.07 15.95
C GLN A 142 12.52 -5.54 14.51
N GLY A 143 13.68 -5.05 14.11
CA GLY A 143 13.91 -4.60 12.73
C GLY A 143 13.68 -5.72 11.70
N LEU A 144 14.21 -6.92 11.97
CA LEU A 144 14.02 -8.10 11.13
C LEU A 144 12.55 -8.56 11.14
N VAL A 145 11.94 -8.65 12.32
CA VAL A 145 10.57 -9.11 12.52
C VAL A 145 9.56 -8.18 11.84
N LEU A 146 9.70 -6.88 12.06
CA LEU A 146 8.84 -5.89 11.42
C LEU A 146 9.07 -5.80 9.89
N GLY A 147 10.32 -6.04 9.45
CA GLY A 147 10.66 -6.17 8.03
C GLY A 147 9.98 -7.37 7.39
N LEU A 148 10.03 -8.55 8.04
CA LEU A 148 9.35 -9.76 7.56
C LEU A 148 7.82 -9.58 7.57
N ALA A 149 7.25 -9.11 8.69
CA ALA A 149 5.82 -8.86 8.76
C ALA A 149 5.36 -7.80 7.73
N GLY A 150 6.18 -6.77 7.50
CA GLY A 150 5.90 -5.71 6.54
C GLY A 150 6.16 -6.07 5.06
N ALA A 151 6.77 -7.24 4.78
CA ALA A 151 6.97 -7.74 3.42
C ALA A 151 5.66 -8.20 2.74
N GLY A 152 4.55 -8.32 3.49
CA GLY A 152 3.22 -8.66 2.98
C GLY A 152 2.63 -7.69 1.94
N ASN A 153 3.35 -6.66 1.50
CA ASN A 153 2.96 -5.84 0.34
C ASN A 153 3.01 -6.62 -0.99
N VAL A 154 3.60 -7.81 -1.01
CA VAL A 154 3.70 -8.67 -2.22
C VAL A 154 2.33 -9.20 -2.65
N GLY A 155 1.36 -9.31 -1.73
CA GLY A 155 -0.02 -9.72 -2.05
C GLY A 155 -0.66 -8.92 -3.20
N VAL A 156 -0.32 -7.63 -3.33
CA VAL A 156 -0.78 -6.79 -4.46
C VAL A 156 -0.31 -7.36 -5.82
N VAL A 157 0.89 -7.91 -5.87
CA VAL A 157 1.45 -8.50 -7.11
C VAL A 157 0.64 -9.73 -7.52
N LEU A 158 0.29 -10.58 -6.53
CA LEU A 158 -0.53 -11.77 -6.78
C LEU A 158 -1.91 -11.39 -7.34
N ASP A 159 -2.50 -10.34 -6.79
CA ASP A 159 -3.78 -9.82 -7.26
C ASP A 159 -3.70 -9.39 -8.74
N PHE A 160 -2.69 -8.61 -9.11
CA PHE A 160 -2.51 -8.17 -10.50
C PHE A 160 -2.16 -9.31 -11.49
N LEU A 161 -1.49 -10.36 -11.01
CA LEU A 161 -1.19 -11.54 -11.83
C LEU A 161 -2.42 -12.43 -12.06
N PHE A 162 -3.21 -12.66 -11.02
CA PHE A 162 -4.26 -13.69 -11.08
C PHE A 162 -5.66 -13.13 -11.28
N ALA A 163 -6.01 -11.97 -10.71
CA ALA A 163 -7.37 -11.44 -10.76
C ALA A 163 -7.88 -11.20 -12.20
N PRO A 164 -7.10 -10.62 -13.15
CA PRO A 164 -7.56 -10.46 -14.53
C PRO A 164 -7.79 -11.80 -15.23
N LYS A 165 -6.96 -12.83 -14.96
CA LYS A 165 -7.12 -14.16 -15.56
C LYS A 165 -8.31 -14.91 -14.99
N ILE A 166 -8.54 -14.80 -13.69
CA ILE A 166 -9.75 -15.35 -13.04
C ILE A 166 -10.99 -14.68 -13.61
N ALA A 167 -10.95 -13.34 -13.76
CA ALA A 167 -12.05 -12.57 -14.30
C ALA A 167 -12.36 -12.90 -15.75
N GLU A 168 -11.35 -13.23 -16.56
CA GLU A 168 -11.51 -13.69 -17.93
C GLU A 168 -12.25 -15.02 -18.01
N ILE A 169 -11.89 -15.99 -17.16
CA ILE A 169 -12.40 -17.37 -17.24
C ILE A 169 -13.77 -17.51 -16.58
N TRP A 170 -13.97 -16.87 -15.41
CA TRP A 170 -15.17 -17.07 -14.56
C TRP A 170 -15.94 -15.79 -14.24
N GLY A 171 -15.60 -14.68 -14.89
CA GLY A 171 -16.17 -13.37 -14.60
C GLY A 171 -15.48 -12.68 -13.41
N TRP A 172 -15.57 -11.36 -13.36
CA TRP A 172 -14.93 -10.56 -12.31
C TRP A 172 -15.45 -10.88 -10.90
N GLN A 173 -16.71 -11.33 -10.76
CA GLN A 173 -17.33 -11.74 -9.50
C GLN A 173 -16.59 -12.92 -8.85
N ALA A 174 -16.06 -13.84 -9.66
CA ALA A 174 -15.30 -14.99 -9.16
C ALA A 174 -14.05 -14.57 -8.38
N VAL A 175 -13.46 -13.41 -8.71
CA VAL A 175 -12.32 -12.86 -7.96
C VAL A 175 -12.72 -12.51 -6.52
N PHE A 176 -13.94 -11.99 -6.32
CA PHE A 176 -14.48 -11.73 -4.98
C PHE A 176 -14.68 -13.03 -4.20
N LEU A 177 -15.17 -14.09 -4.85
CA LEU A 177 -15.29 -15.41 -4.22
C LEU A 177 -13.94 -15.97 -3.83
N VAL A 178 -12.96 -15.95 -4.74
CA VAL A 178 -11.60 -16.43 -4.45
C VAL A 178 -11.00 -15.62 -3.29
N GLY A 179 -11.14 -14.29 -3.32
CA GLY A 179 -10.71 -13.42 -2.22
C GLY A 179 -11.41 -13.75 -0.90
N ALA A 180 -12.73 -14.02 -0.91
CA ALA A 180 -13.49 -14.40 0.27
C ALA A 180 -13.04 -15.74 0.85
N VAL A 181 -12.86 -16.76 0.00
CA VAL A 181 -12.39 -18.09 0.41
C VAL A 181 -11.00 -18.05 1.00
N LEU A 182 -10.05 -17.37 0.31
CA LEU A 182 -8.69 -17.20 0.81
C LEU A 182 -8.67 -16.39 2.12
N SER A 183 -9.43 -15.30 2.20
CA SER A 183 -9.55 -14.51 3.44
C SER A 183 -10.13 -15.32 4.58
N THR A 184 -11.11 -16.18 4.32
CA THR A 184 -11.69 -17.10 5.32
C THR A 184 -10.67 -18.14 5.77
N PHE A 185 -9.89 -18.71 4.84
CA PHE A 185 -8.82 -19.64 5.16
C PHE A 185 -7.76 -18.99 6.05
N ILE A 186 -7.30 -17.79 5.69
CA ILE A 186 -6.34 -17.03 6.50
C ILE A 186 -6.95 -16.64 7.87
N PHE A 187 -8.22 -16.28 7.91
CA PHE A 187 -8.93 -16.02 9.18
C PHE A 187 -8.86 -17.23 10.13
N ILE A 188 -9.13 -18.41 9.61
CA ILE A 188 -9.07 -19.65 10.38
C ILE A 188 -7.62 -19.94 10.84
N LEU A 189 -6.65 -19.89 9.93
CA LEU A 189 -5.24 -20.07 10.29
C LEU A 189 -4.80 -19.06 11.35
N TYR A 190 -5.15 -17.81 11.18
CA TYR A 190 -4.80 -16.74 12.11
C TYR A 190 -5.46 -16.96 13.48
N ALA A 191 -6.72 -17.39 13.52
CA ALA A 191 -7.43 -17.69 14.75
C ALA A 191 -6.74 -18.79 15.58
N PHE A 192 -6.15 -19.79 14.93
CA PHE A 192 -5.42 -20.88 15.61
C PHE A 192 -3.96 -20.52 15.93
N MET A 193 -3.26 -19.88 15.01
CA MET A 193 -1.80 -19.66 15.12
C MET A 193 -1.44 -18.39 15.89
N ALA A 194 -2.22 -17.30 15.73
CA ALA A 194 -1.90 -16.02 16.35
C ALA A 194 -2.26 -16.01 17.84
N LYS A 195 -1.36 -15.41 18.62
CA LYS A 195 -1.56 -15.16 20.06
C LYS A 195 -1.14 -13.74 20.38
N ASP A 196 -1.82 -13.10 21.33
CA ASP A 196 -1.32 -11.87 21.94
C ASP A 196 -0.15 -12.19 22.87
N ALA A 197 0.85 -11.33 22.92
CA ALA A 197 2.01 -11.55 23.79
C ALA A 197 1.58 -11.46 25.25
N PRO A 198 2.02 -12.40 26.11
CA PRO A 198 1.67 -12.40 27.52
C PRO A 198 2.35 -11.23 28.27
N ALA A 199 1.81 -10.84 29.42
CA ALA A 199 2.20 -9.65 30.16
C ALA A 199 3.66 -9.65 30.68
N ASP A 200 4.28 -10.82 30.80
CA ASP A 200 5.69 -10.98 31.12
C ASP A 200 6.62 -10.73 29.94
N VAL A 201 6.14 -10.91 28.72
CA VAL A 201 6.88 -10.63 27.46
C VAL A 201 6.65 -9.19 27.01
N TYR A 202 5.42 -8.75 27.06
CA TYR A 202 5.03 -7.40 26.63
C TYR A 202 4.02 -6.78 27.60
N LYS A 203 4.36 -5.62 28.18
CA LYS A 203 3.42 -4.83 29.01
C LYS A 203 2.70 -3.83 28.10
N PRO A 204 1.40 -4.00 27.89
CA PRO A 204 0.62 -3.01 27.14
C PRO A 204 0.74 -1.63 27.78
N ASN A 205 1.07 -0.64 26.99
CA ASN A 205 1.02 0.76 27.38
C ASN A 205 -0.05 1.45 26.51
N PRO A 206 -1.35 1.30 26.86
CA PRO A 206 -2.44 1.79 26.03
C PRO A 206 -2.33 3.29 25.87
N LYS A 207 -2.24 3.74 24.63
CA LYS A 207 -2.10 5.14 24.27
C LYS A 207 -3.46 5.83 24.32
N LYS A 208 -3.46 7.05 24.87
CA LYS A 208 -4.67 7.90 24.92
C LYS A 208 -4.75 8.77 23.67
N LEU A 209 -5.96 9.21 23.33
CA LEU A 209 -6.15 10.18 22.25
C LEU A 209 -5.30 11.44 22.42
N SER A 210 -5.06 11.85 23.68
CA SER A 210 -4.16 12.96 24.01
C SER A 210 -2.73 12.75 23.51
N ASP A 211 -2.24 11.51 23.44
CA ASP A 211 -0.88 11.22 22.99
C ASP A 211 -0.77 11.36 21.46
N TYR A 212 -1.82 10.99 20.73
CA TYR A 212 -1.93 11.29 19.29
C TYR A 212 -1.95 12.80 19.03
N LEU A 213 -2.73 13.55 19.81
CA LEU A 213 -2.82 15.01 19.69
C LEU A 213 -1.49 15.70 20.02
N LYS A 214 -0.69 15.17 20.96
CA LYS A 214 0.65 15.69 21.25
C LYS A 214 1.58 15.52 20.06
N LEU A 215 1.56 14.34 19.39
CA LEU A 215 2.40 14.08 18.23
C LEU A 215 1.97 14.91 17.02
N LEU A 216 0.69 15.19 16.83
CA LEU A 216 0.21 16.09 15.80
C LEU A 216 0.67 17.55 15.98
N LYS A 217 1.09 17.95 17.19
CA LYS A 217 1.73 19.26 17.44
C LYS A 217 3.22 19.27 17.08
N ASP A 218 3.85 18.13 16.94
CA ASP A 218 5.26 18.03 16.54
C ASP A 218 5.40 18.28 15.04
N ARG A 219 6.26 19.24 14.68
CA ARG A 219 6.53 19.61 13.27
C ARG A 219 7.10 18.44 12.46
N ASP A 220 7.88 17.56 13.09
CA ASP A 220 8.50 16.43 12.41
C ASP A 220 7.46 15.38 12.00
N THR A 221 6.35 15.25 12.76
CA THR A 221 5.22 14.39 12.40
C THR A 221 4.66 14.74 11.01
N TRP A 222 4.51 16.02 10.69
CA TRP A 222 3.98 16.49 9.41
C TRP A 222 4.96 16.27 8.27
N TRP A 223 6.27 16.43 8.51
CA TRP A 223 7.28 16.14 7.51
C TRP A 223 7.35 14.65 7.19
N PHE A 224 7.37 13.78 8.20
CA PHE A 224 7.30 12.33 7.98
C PHE A 224 6.00 11.91 7.30
N SER A 225 4.88 12.54 7.66
CA SER A 225 3.58 12.32 7.00
C SER A 225 3.63 12.68 5.52
N LEU A 226 4.22 13.83 5.17
CA LEU A 226 4.39 14.23 3.77
C LEU A 226 5.31 13.26 3.01
N PHE A 227 6.44 12.87 3.57
CA PHE A 227 7.37 11.96 2.90
C PHE A 227 6.75 10.58 2.70
N TYR A 228 5.94 10.12 3.63
CA TYR A 228 5.23 8.85 3.49
C TYR A 228 4.01 8.96 2.58
N ALA A 229 3.33 10.09 2.54
CA ALA A 229 2.28 10.37 1.56
C ALA A 229 2.83 10.34 0.12
N VAL A 230 4.06 10.81 -0.09
CA VAL A 230 4.73 10.72 -1.40
C VAL A 230 5.19 9.29 -1.68
N SER A 231 5.95 8.66 -0.77
CA SER A 231 6.55 7.34 -1.03
C SER A 231 5.52 6.21 -1.05
N PHE A 232 4.81 5.99 0.04
CA PHE A 232 3.80 4.93 0.14
C PHE A 232 2.51 5.31 -0.58
N GLY A 233 2.08 6.57 -0.47
CA GLY A 233 0.91 7.07 -1.18
C GLY A 233 1.10 7.02 -2.68
N GLY A 234 2.28 7.40 -3.19
CA GLY A 234 2.65 7.24 -4.59
C GLY A 234 2.60 5.78 -5.03
N PHE A 235 3.21 4.87 -4.26
CA PHE A 235 3.19 3.43 -4.54
C PHE A 235 1.75 2.88 -4.60
N VAL A 236 0.94 3.12 -3.57
CA VAL A 236 -0.44 2.59 -3.51
C VAL A 236 -1.34 3.26 -4.53
N GLY A 237 -1.17 4.57 -4.77
CA GLY A 237 -1.95 5.30 -5.75
C GLY A 237 -1.71 4.80 -7.17
N PHE A 238 -0.45 4.66 -7.58
CA PHE A 238 -0.13 4.07 -8.88
C PHE A 238 -0.54 2.60 -8.96
N ALA A 239 -0.31 1.79 -7.93
CA ALA A 239 -0.73 0.40 -7.93
C ALA A 239 -2.23 0.28 -8.22
N ASN A 240 -3.10 1.00 -7.50
CA ASN A 240 -4.55 0.93 -7.71
C ASN A 240 -5.02 1.48 -9.07
N TYR A 241 -4.28 2.40 -9.69
CA TYR A 241 -4.68 3.01 -10.96
C TYR A 241 -3.91 2.47 -12.17
N MET A 242 -2.92 1.61 -11.96
CA MET A 242 -1.98 1.14 -12.99
C MET A 242 -2.68 0.52 -14.20
N LYS A 243 -3.56 -0.46 -13.97
CA LYS A 243 -4.26 -1.14 -15.08
C LYS A 243 -5.15 -0.19 -15.85
N VAL A 244 -5.87 0.72 -15.16
CA VAL A 244 -6.71 1.74 -15.80
C VAL A 244 -5.88 2.68 -16.67
N TYR A 245 -4.71 3.10 -16.17
CA TYR A 245 -3.78 3.93 -16.93
C TYR A 245 -3.29 3.22 -18.19
N LEU A 246 -2.80 1.99 -18.06
CA LEU A 246 -2.28 1.19 -19.18
C LEU A 246 -3.37 0.90 -20.23
N MET A 247 -4.56 0.49 -19.79
CA MET A 247 -5.68 0.21 -20.69
C MET A 247 -6.15 1.46 -21.46
N ASN A 248 -6.17 2.62 -20.81
CA ASN A 248 -6.63 3.86 -21.45
C ASN A 248 -5.59 4.49 -22.37
N THR A 249 -4.31 4.12 -22.24
CA THR A 249 -3.21 4.80 -22.96
C THR A 249 -2.53 3.90 -23.98
N TYR A 250 -2.37 2.61 -23.71
CA TYR A 250 -1.52 1.67 -24.49
C TYR A 250 -2.24 0.38 -24.85
N GLN A 251 -3.58 0.40 -24.97
CA GLN A 251 -4.36 -0.82 -25.23
C GLN A 251 -3.94 -1.52 -26.52
N VAL A 252 -3.68 -0.78 -27.61
CA VAL A 252 -3.33 -1.33 -28.92
C VAL A 252 -1.96 -2.01 -28.87
N GLU A 253 -0.96 -1.32 -28.32
CA GLU A 253 0.40 -1.83 -28.23
C GLU A 253 0.49 -3.04 -27.30
N MET A 254 -0.26 -3.03 -26.19
CA MET A 254 -0.35 -4.19 -25.30
C MET A 254 -1.01 -5.39 -25.95
N SER A 255 -2.05 -5.18 -26.76
CA SER A 255 -2.70 -6.26 -27.50
C SER A 255 -1.73 -6.93 -28.49
N GLN A 256 -0.99 -6.13 -29.25
CA GLN A 256 0.03 -6.63 -30.18
C GLN A 256 1.14 -7.39 -29.45
N PHE A 257 1.67 -6.81 -28.38
CA PHE A 257 2.71 -7.44 -27.56
C PHE A 257 2.22 -8.76 -26.93
N GLY A 258 0.99 -8.79 -26.44
CA GLY A 258 0.38 -9.98 -25.83
C GLY A 258 0.31 -11.14 -26.82
N LEU A 259 -0.18 -10.89 -28.02
CA LEU A 259 -0.28 -11.89 -29.09
C LEU A 259 1.09 -12.37 -29.56
N GLU A 260 2.05 -11.45 -29.77
CA GLU A 260 3.34 -11.77 -30.40
C GLU A 260 4.30 -12.48 -29.42
N TYR A 261 4.33 -12.06 -28.14
CA TYR A 261 5.38 -12.51 -27.19
C TYR A 261 4.85 -13.38 -26.04
N LEU A 262 3.58 -13.24 -25.65
CA LEU A 262 3.03 -13.94 -24.49
C LEU A 262 2.03 -15.04 -24.88
N GLY A 263 1.54 -15.06 -26.13
CA GLY A 263 0.44 -15.92 -26.55
C GLY A 263 -0.88 -15.62 -25.80
N GLU A 264 -1.05 -14.38 -25.33
CA GLU A 264 -2.21 -13.92 -24.56
C GLU A 264 -3.04 -12.95 -25.40
N GLU A 265 -4.26 -13.35 -25.73
CA GLU A 265 -5.18 -12.55 -26.55
C GLU A 265 -5.88 -11.46 -25.74
N ASN A 266 -6.09 -11.70 -24.44
CA ASN A 266 -6.81 -10.75 -23.60
C ASN A 266 -5.91 -9.63 -23.09
N VAL A 267 -6.01 -8.46 -23.71
CA VAL A 267 -5.24 -7.26 -23.35
C VAL A 267 -5.38 -6.85 -21.87
N LYS A 268 -6.51 -7.19 -21.21
CA LYS A 268 -6.71 -6.89 -19.78
C LYS A 268 -5.82 -7.75 -18.89
N VAL A 269 -5.54 -8.97 -19.31
CA VAL A 269 -4.60 -9.88 -18.64
C VAL A 269 -3.17 -9.38 -18.83
N VAL A 270 -2.83 -8.97 -20.06
CA VAL A 270 -1.52 -8.36 -20.39
C VAL A 270 -1.28 -7.11 -19.54
N ALA A 271 -2.28 -6.23 -19.40
CA ALA A 271 -2.20 -5.06 -18.55
C ALA A 271 -1.99 -5.42 -17.06
N GLY A 272 -2.59 -6.53 -16.62
CA GLY A 272 -2.36 -7.10 -15.30
C GLY A 272 -0.90 -7.52 -15.09
N TYR A 273 -0.31 -8.22 -16.02
CA TYR A 273 1.09 -8.69 -15.95
C TYR A 273 2.09 -7.53 -15.89
N PHE A 274 1.91 -6.50 -16.72
CA PHE A 274 2.77 -5.30 -16.66
C PHE A 274 2.55 -4.47 -15.40
N GLY A 275 1.30 -4.39 -14.93
CA GLY A 275 0.99 -3.79 -13.62
C GLY A 275 1.69 -4.54 -12.49
N ALA A 276 1.60 -5.87 -12.46
CA ALA A 276 2.29 -6.72 -11.50
C ALA A 276 3.82 -6.50 -11.51
N LEU A 277 4.44 -6.43 -12.69
CA LEU A 277 5.87 -6.18 -12.85
C LEU A 277 6.30 -4.86 -12.20
N CYS A 278 5.58 -3.78 -12.48
CA CYS A 278 5.88 -2.47 -11.89
C CYS A 278 5.69 -2.46 -10.37
N ILE A 279 4.58 -3.05 -9.89
CA ILE A 279 4.26 -3.13 -8.46
C ILE A 279 5.28 -3.99 -7.71
N PHE A 280 5.71 -5.11 -8.30
CA PHE A 280 6.74 -5.98 -7.75
C PHE A 280 8.03 -5.22 -7.46
N ALA A 281 8.48 -4.37 -8.38
CA ALA A 281 9.67 -3.55 -8.18
C ALA A 281 9.56 -2.69 -6.91
N GLY A 282 8.42 -2.01 -6.70
CA GLY A 282 8.20 -1.20 -5.51
C GLY A 282 8.08 -2.00 -4.21
N ALA A 283 7.44 -3.16 -4.27
CA ALA A 283 7.27 -4.01 -3.10
C ALA A 283 8.60 -4.63 -2.64
N ILE A 284 9.37 -5.23 -3.57
CA ILE A 284 10.60 -5.97 -3.23
C ILE A 284 11.80 -5.05 -2.93
N LEU A 285 11.84 -3.86 -3.51
CA LEU A 285 12.95 -2.92 -3.29
C LEU A 285 12.82 -2.06 -2.02
N ARG A 286 11.70 -2.16 -1.29
CA ARG A 286 11.52 -1.47 -0.01
C ARG A 286 12.61 -1.82 1.03
N PRO A 287 12.96 -3.09 1.30
CA PRO A 287 14.06 -3.43 2.19
C PRO A 287 15.42 -2.95 1.67
N VAL A 288 15.63 -2.96 0.36
CA VAL A 288 16.86 -2.45 -0.28
C VAL A 288 17.02 -0.96 0.00
N GLY A 289 15.95 -0.18 -0.15
CA GLY A 289 15.93 1.25 0.18
C GLY A 289 16.26 1.53 1.64
N GLY A 290 15.73 0.73 2.57
CA GLY A 290 16.08 0.77 3.99
C GLY A 290 17.57 0.50 4.23
N ALA A 291 18.12 -0.55 3.62
CA ALA A 291 19.54 -0.89 3.73
C ALA A 291 20.48 0.17 3.13
N ILE A 292 20.05 0.84 2.04
CA ILE A 292 20.76 1.99 1.49
C ILE A 292 20.73 3.16 2.47
N ALA A 293 19.56 3.42 3.07
CA ALA A 293 19.39 4.48 4.05
C ALA A 293 20.22 4.25 5.33
N ASP A 294 20.40 2.99 5.75
CA ASP A 294 21.31 2.65 6.87
C ASP A 294 22.78 2.95 6.57
N LYS A 295 23.18 2.88 5.30
CA LYS A 295 24.56 3.16 4.89
C LYS A 295 24.80 4.63 4.57
N LEU A 296 23.93 5.23 3.77
CA LEU A 296 24.12 6.61 3.25
C LEU A 296 23.48 7.69 4.14
N GLY A 297 22.59 7.28 5.07
CA GLY A 297 21.70 8.15 5.81
C GLY A 297 20.33 8.32 5.13
N GLY A 298 19.28 8.34 5.92
CA GLY A 298 17.89 8.39 5.42
C GLY A 298 17.57 9.65 4.63
N VAL A 299 18.05 10.82 5.09
CA VAL A 299 17.85 12.11 4.41
C VAL A 299 18.48 12.11 3.02
N LYS A 300 19.74 11.63 2.89
CA LYS A 300 20.42 11.56 1.60
C LYS A 300 19.75 10.58 0.64
N SER A 301 19.31 9.44 1.18
CA SER A 301 18.58 8.42 0.41
C SER A 301 17.25 8.96 -0.12
N LEU A 302 16.49 9.69 0.69
CA LEU A 302 15.24 10.35 0.25
C LEU A 302 15.48 11.37 -0.86
N TYR A 303 16.58 12.15 -0.80
CA TYR A 303 16.93 13.05 -1.91
C TYR A 303 17.14 12.31 -3.22
N ILE A 304 17.86 11.19 -3.19
CA ILE A 304 18.15 10.39 -4.38
C ILE A 304 16.85 9.82 -4.95
N PHE A 305 16.06 9.16 -4.11
CA PHE A 305 14.85 8.46 -4.56
C PHE A 305 13.76 9.44 -5.01
N PHE A 306 13.49 10.50 -4.24
CA PHE A 306 12.49 11.50 -4.66
C PHE A 306 12.98 12.32 -5.86
N GLY A 307 14.28 12.60 -5.97
CA GLY A 307 14.85 13.25 -7.14
C GLY A 307 14.66 12.41 -8.41
N ALA A 308 14.90 11.10 -8.32
CA ALA A 308 14.62 10.18 -9.42
C ALA A 308 13.12 10.13 -9.76
N VAL A 309 12.24 10.03 -8.75
CA VAL A 309 10.77 10.03 -8.98
C VAL A 309 10.31 11.33 -9.65
N LEU A 310 10.84 12.49 -9.23
CA LEU A 310 10.52 13.78 -9.84
C LEU A 310 10.82 13.80 -11.34
N VAL A 311 12.05 13.42 -11.69
CA VAL A 311 12.50 13.40 -13.10
C VAL A 311 11.67 12.40 -13.91
N LEU A 312 11.47 11.19 -13.39
CA LEU A 312 10.73 10.14 -14.08
C LEU A 312 9.24 10.49 -14.26
N ALA A 313 8.62 11.15 -13.26
CA ALA A 313 7.23 11.60 -13.37
C ALA A 313 7.07 12.69 -14.44
N ILE A 314 8.02 13.64 -14.53
CA ILE A 314 8.04 14.65 -15.58
C ILE A 314 8.26 14.00 -16.96
N LEU A 315 9.20 13.06 -17.08
CA LEU A 315 9.43 12.31 -18.32
C LEU A 315 8.16 11.58 -18.75
N ASN A 316 7.47 10.90 -17.83
CA ASN A 316 6.21 10.20 -18.14
C ASN A 316 5.10 11.17 -18.61
N ALA A 317 5.09 12.40 -18.07
CA ALA A 317 4.11 13.42 -18.45
C ALA A 317 4.35 14.03 -19.83
N THR A 318 5.62 14.03 -20.33
CA THR A 318 6.02 14.85 -21.50
C THR A 318 6.52 14.06 -22.69
N VAL A 319 7.34 13.02 -22.48
CA VAL A 319 8.14 12.39 -23.55
C VAL A 319 7.76 10.94 -23.79
N VAL A 320 7.06 10.32 -22.85
CA VAL A 320 6.73 8.89 -22.93
C VAL A 320 5.51 8.69 -23.84
N HIS A 321 5.78 8.27 -25.09
CA HIS A 321 4.75 8.02 -26.10
C HIS A 321 4.70 6.55 -26.56
N SER A 322 5.65 5.70 -26.10
CA SER A 322 5.66 4.26 -26.44
C SER A 322 5.41 3.41 -25.20
N PHE A 323 4.71 2.30 -25.39
CA PHE A 323 4.38 1.34 -24.35
C PHE A 323 5.62 0.84 -23.59
N GLY A 324 6.66 0.37 -24.32
CA GLY A 324 7.87 -0.17 -23.68
C GLY A 324 8.59 0.86 -22.80
N LEU A 325 8.70 2.12 -23.29
CA LEU A 325 9.30 3.20 -22.49
C LEU A 325 8.43 3.55 -21.27
N ALA A 326 7.10 3.53 -21.42
CA ALA A 326 6.18 3.77 -20.31
C ALA A 326 6.34 2.74 -19.20
N ILE A 327 6.38 1.45 -19.53
CA ILE A 327 6.60 0.39 -18.56
C ILE A 327 7.95 0.54 -17.87
N PHE A 328 9.02 0.84 -18.60
CA PHE A 328 10.34 1.05 -18.02
C PHE A 328 10.35 2.24 -17.04
N VAL A 329 9.76 3.37 -17.42
CA VAL A 329 9.67 4.56 -16.55
C VAL A 329 8.80 4.29 -15.32
N LEU A 330 7.64 3.65 -15.49
CA LEU A 330 6.77 3.27 -14.37
C LEU A 330 7.43 2.26 -13.43
N PHE A 331 8.15 1.28 -13.96
CA PHE A 331 8.94 0.35 -13.16
C PHE A 331 9.96 1.10 -12.29
N LEU A 332 10.69 2.06 -12.85
CA LEU A 332 11.64 2.87 -12.10
C LEU A 332 10.96 3.81 -11.09
N ILE A 333 9.81 4.40 -11.43
CA ILE A 333 9.02 5.20 -10.47
C ILE A 333 8.65 4.33 -9.27
N MET A 334 8.04 3.15 -9.51
CA MET A 334 7.62 2.24 -8.46
C MET A 334 8.79 1.74 -7.61
N ALA A 335 9.92 1.39 -8.24
CA ALA A 335 11.16 1.00 -7.57
C ALA A 335 11.66 2.09 -6.60
N ASN A 336 11.75 3.33 -7.07
CA ASN A 336 12.20 4.46 -6.24
C ASN A 336 11.21 4.81 -5.13
N LEU A 337 9.90 4.73 -5.38
CA LEU A 337 8.87 4.91 -4.34
C LEU A 337 8.98 3.84 -3.25
N GLY A 338 9.19 2.58 -3.63
CA GLY A 338 9.43 1.48 -2.71
C GLY A 338 10.69 1.70 -1.87
N MET A 339 11.81 2.08 -2.49
CA MET A 339 13.06 2.39 -1.78
C MET A 339 12.90 3.61 -0.86
N ALA A 340 12.23 4.67 -1.29
CA ALA A 340 11.94 5.84 -0.46
C ALA A 340 11.09 5.47 0.76
N ASN A 341 10.13 4.56 0.60
CA ASN A 341 9.32 4.03 1.69
C ASN A 341 10.19 3.36 2.77
N GLY A 342 11.17 2.55 2.36
CA GLY A 342 12.17 1.98 3.27
C GLY A 342 13.01 3.05 3.99
N ALA A 343 13.42 4.08 3.29
CA ALA A 343 14.21 5.18 3.85
C ALA A 343 13.43 6.03 4.88
N VAL A 344 12.12 6.25 4.67
CA VAL A 344 11.27 6.92 5.67
C VAL A 344 11.23 6.09 6.96
N PHE A 345 11.01 4.77 6.86
CA PHE A 345 10.97 3.88 8.04
C PHE A 345 12.32 3.65 8.69
N GLN A 346 13.44 3.97 8.05
CA GLN A 346 14.74 4.03 8.68
C GLN A 346 14.86 5.25 9.61
N LEU A 347 14.27 6.39 9.24
CA LEU A 347 14.34 7.64 10.02
C LEU A 347 13.33 7.71 11.18
N VAL A 348 12.12 7.18 11.00
CA VAL A 348 11.02 7.29 11.98
C VAL A 348 11.40 6.75 13.37
N PRO A 349 12.00 5.54 13.52
CA PRO A 349 12.39 5.01 14.83
C PRO A 349 13.48 5.85 15.50
N GLN A 350 14.35 6.49 14.75
CA GLN A 350 15.40 7.34 15.29
C GLN A 350 14.84 8.58 15.96
N ARG A 351 13.74 9.13 15.41
CA ARG A 351 13.08 10.34 15.96
C ARG A 351 12.02 10.02 17.02
N PHE A 352 11.24 8.96 16.81
CA PHE A 352 10.04 8.64 17.58
C PHE A 352 10.10 7.27 18.25
N SER A 353 11.26 6.84 18.76
CA SER A 353 11.45 5.51 19.35
C SER A 353 10.42 5.16 20.43
N LYS A 354 10.00 6.14 21.26
CA LYS A 354 9.04 5.93 22.36
C LYS A 354 7.58 5.86 21.90
N ASP A 355 7.28 6.40 20.70
CA ASP A 355 5.93 6.59 20.19
C ASP A 355 5.73 5.91 18.81
N MET A 356 6.54 4.88 18.52
CA MET A 356 6.55 4.18 17.23
C MET A 356 5.16 3.69 16.78
N GLY A 357 4.37 3.12 17.70
CA GLY A 357 3.03 2.62 17.37
C GLY A 357 2.10 3.72 16.86
N ILE A 358 2.06 4.87 17.56
CA ILE A 358 1.26 6.03 17.15
C ILE A 358 1.78 6.59 15.83
N MET A 359 3.10 6.77 15.72
CA MET A 359 3.72 7.33 14.51
C MET A 359 3.50 6.45 13.28
N THR A 360 3.61 5.14 13.43
CA THR A 360 3.31 4.20 12.34
C THR A 360 1.84 4.33 11.88
N GLY A 361 0.91 4.50 12.82
CA GLY A 361 -0.50 4.75 12.50
C GLY A 361 -0.73 6.08 11.79
N LEU A 362 -0.16 7.19 12.31
CA LEU A 362 -0.32 8.54 11.76
C LEU A 362 0.31 8.67 10.36
N ILE A 363 1.57 8.26 10.20
CA ILE A 363 2.22 8.32 8.88
C ILE A 363 1.60 7.31 7.92
N GLY A 364 1.15 6.15 8.42
CA GLY A 364 0.41 5.18 7.62
C GLY A 364 -0.92 5.72 7.10
N CYS A 365 -1.64 6.49 7.93
CA CYS A 365 -2.83 7.23 7.51
C CYS A 365 -2.49 8.26 6.43
N ALA A 366 -1.45 9.07 6.65
CA ALA A 366 -1.00 10.07 5.67
C ALA A 366 -0.60 9.42 4.33
N GLY A 367 0.05 8.26 4.37
CA GLY A 367 0.35 7.47 3.17
C GLY A 367 -0.90 7.06 2.38
N GLY A 368 -1.94 6.58 3.07
CA GLY A 368 -3.22 6.26 2.42
C GLY A 368 -3.94 7.50 1.86
N LEU A 369 -3.89 8.64 2.58
CA LEU A 369 -4.41 9.91 2.07
C LEU A 369 -3.66 10.36 0.81
N GLY A 370 -2.33 10.22 0.77
CA GLY A 370 -1.51 10.48 -0.42
C GLY A 370 -1.90 9.61 -1.60
N GLY A 371 -2.12 8.30 -1.37
CA GLY A 371 -2.58 7.37 -2.41
C GLY A 371 -3.97 7.73 -2.93
N THR A 372 -4.90 8.06 -2.04
CA THR A 372 -6.24 8.54 -2.39
C THR A 372 -6.16 9.79 -3.26
N ALA A 373 -5.33 10.77 -2.86
CA ALA A 373 -5.14 12.00 -3.60
C ALA A 373 -4.59 11.74 -5.01
N LEU A 374 -3.59 10.85 -5.15
CA LEU A 374 -3.02 10.50 -6.44
C LEU A 374 -4.04 9.82 -7.36
N ILE A 375 -4.80 8.84 -6.86
CA ILE A 375 -5.86 8.16 -7.64
C ILE A 375 -6.88 9.17 -8.14
N LYS A 376 -7.34 10.06 -7.27
CA LYS A 376 -8.31 11.12 -7.64
C LYS A 376 -7.73 12.11 -8.64
N THR A 377 -6.47 12.47 -8.51
CA THR A 377 -5.76 13.38 -9.43
C THR A 377 -5.62 12.76 -10.82
N LEU A 378 -5.26 11.46 -10.91
CA LEU A 378 -5.18 10.75 -12.19
C LEU A 378 -6.56 10.66 -12.87
N GLY A 379 -7.61 10.32 -12.12
CA GLY A 379 -8.98 10.28 -12.63
C GLY A 379 -9.49 11.65 -13.08
N TRP A 380 -9.17 12.70 -12.32
CA TRP A 380 -9.49 14.09 -12.71
C TRP A 380 -8.74 14.50 -13.99
N SER A 381 -7.44 14.20 -14.07
CA SER A 381 -6.63 14.51 -15.26
C SER A 381 -7.22 13.87 -16.52
N LYS A 382 -7.61 12.59 -16.44
CA LYS A 382 -8.27 11.89 -17.56
C LYS A 382 -9.61 12.51 -17.92
N GLY A 383 -10.42 12.89 -16.92
CA GLY A 383 -11.74 13.48 -17.16
C GLY A 383 -11.70 14.90 -17.70
N ALA A 384 -10.70 15.72 -17.31
CA ALA A 384 -10.61 17.13 -17.69
C ALA A 384 -9.82 17.35 -18.99
N PHE A 385 -8.80 16.53 -19.28
CA PHE A 385 -7.84 16.73 -20.37
C PHE A 385 -7.75 15.54 -21.34
N ASP A 386 -8.56 14.53 -21.15
CA ASP A 386 -8.51 13.25 -21.87
C ASP A 386 -7.12 12.58 -21.86
N GLY A 387 -6.30 12.91 -20.86
CA GLY A 387 -4.93 12.42 -20.70
C GLY A 387 -4.48 12.41 -19.24
N TYR A 388 -3.30 11.86 -19.00
CA TYR A 388 -2.76 11.71 -17.64
C TYR A 388 -1.61 12.67 -17.32
N SER A 389 -1.12 13.45 -18.28
CA SER A 389 0.03 14.36 -18.12
C SER A 389 -0.15 15.33 -16.96
N ALA A 390 -1.34 15.95 -16.83
CA ALA A 390 -1.63 16.84 -15.71
C ALA A 390 -1.54 16.14 -14.35
N GLY A 391 -2.01 14.89 -14.27
CA GLY A 391 -1.90 14.09 -13.07
C GLY A 391 -0.45 13.80 -12.66
N PHE A 392 0.39 13.43 -13.62
CA PHE A 392 1.84 13.22 -13.38
C PHE A 392 2.56 14.52 -13.02
N PHE A 393 2.22 15.67 -13.63
CA PHE A 393 2.79 16.97 -13.25
C PHE A 393 2.40 17.39 -11.84
N ILE A 394 1.14 17.18 -11.42
CA ILE A 394 0.71 17.45 -10.04
C ILE A 394 1.48 16.56 -9.07
N PHE A 395 1.61 15.26 -9.38
CA PHE A 395 2.40 14.35 -8.54
C PHE A 395 3.87 14.79 -8.46
N ALA A 396 4.49 15.15 -9.59
CA ALA A 396 5.85 15.70 -9.64
C ALA A 396 5.97 16.96 -8.76
N GLY A 397 4.98 17.86 -8.79
CA GLY A 397 4.91 19.04 -7.93
C GLY A 397 4.90 18.68 -6.44
N VAL A 398 4.13 17.67 -6.04
CA VAL A 398 4.10 17.17 -4.64
C VAL A 398 5.45 16.58 -4.24
N VAL A 399 6.09 15.81 -5.13
CA VAL A 399 7.46 15.29 -4.92
C VAL A 399 8.48 16.42 -4.77
N ALA A 400 8.39 17.48 -5.59
CA ALA A 400 9.23 18.66 -5.48
C ALA A 400 9.05 19.37 -4.13
N VAL A 401 7.82 19.52 -3.64
CA VAL A 401 7.53 20.04 -2.29
C VAL A 401 8.18 19.18 -1.22
N ALA A 402 8.14 17.85 -1.34
CA ALA A 402 8.82 16.96 -0.41
C ALA A 402 10.35 17.14 -0.44
N LEU A 403 10.97 17.31 -1.62
CA LEU A 403 12.41 17.61 -1.75
C LEU A 403 12.79 18.94 -1.09
N VAL A 404 11.99 19.98 -1.30
CA VAL A 404 12.16 21.27 -0.59
C VAL A 404 12.02 21.05 0.92
N GLY A 405 11.01 20.29 1.36
CA GLY A 405 10.81 19.94 2.76
C GLY A 405 12.04 19.25 3.37
N ILE A 406 12.63 18.26 2.68
CA ILE A 406 13.88 17.62 3.13
C ILE A 406 14.99 18.66 3.27
N SER A 407 15.11 19.60 2.31
CA SER A 407 16.10 20.67 2.36
C SER A 407 15.96 21.56 3.60
N MET A 408 14.72 21.87 3.98
CA MET A 408 14.41 22.70 5.15
C MET A 408 14.71 21.98 6.48
N VAL A 409 14.48 20.67 6.57
CA VAL A 409 14.62 19.94 7.82
C VAL A 409 16.01 19.32 8.03
N LYS A 410 16.77 19.04 6.98
CA LYS A 410 18.02 18.27 7.03
C LYS A 410 19.03 18.80 8.07
N THR A 411 19.24 20.12 8.12
CA THR A 411 20.20 20.74 9.05
C THR A 411 19.69 20.61 10.48
N ARG A 412 18.45 20.98 10.73
CA ARG A 412 17.81 20.84 12.05
C ARG A 412 17.86 19.39 12.54
N TRP A 413 17.47 18.43 11.71
CA TRP A 413 17.47 17.03 12.09
C TRP A 413 18.88 16.53 12.43
N ARG A 414 19.89 16.88 11.64
CA ARG A 414 21.29 16.51 11.90
C ARG A 414 21.85 17.10 13.18
N THR A 415 21.46 18.33 13.53
CA THR A 415 21.96 19.03 14.73
C THR A 415 21.18 18.75 15.99
N THR A 416 19.99 18.14 15.87
CA THR A 416 19.14 17.78 17.02
C THR A 416 19.21 16.29 17.32
N TRP A 417 18.16 15.55 16.99
CA TRP A 417 18.07 14.13 17.28
C TRP A 417 19.02 13.24 16.46
N GLY A 418 19.49 13.71 15.33
CA GLY A 418 20.45 12.99 14.50
C GLY A 418 21.83 12.84 15.10
N VAL A 419 22.22 13.72 16.03
CA VAL A 419 23.48 13.57 16.79
C VAL A 419 23.47 12.27 17.58
N SER A 420 22.35 11.92 18.21
CA SER A 420 22.19 10.66 18.96
C SER A 420 22.10 9.42 18.08
N ALA A 421 21.76 9.57 16.80
CA ALA A 421 21.69 8.50 15.83
C ALA A 421 23.06 8.18 15.15
N GLY A 422 24.16 8.73 15.64
CA GLY A 422 25.49 8.48 15.08
C GLY A 422 25.71 9.07 13.69
N GLY A 423 24.99 10.13 13.35
CA GLY A 423 25.16 10.86 12.08
C GLY A 423 24.60 10.16 10.83
N LYS A 424 23.92 9.03 10.96
CA LYS A 424 23.31 8.29 9.85
C LYS A 424 21.89 8.76 9.50
N ILE A 425 21.73 10.08 9.39
CA ILE A 425 20.47 10.69 8.97
C ILE A 425 20.58 11.21 7.53
#